data_7e757c52bc58c95504ebe1ec42843833
#
_entry.id   7e757c52bc58c95504ebe1ec42843833
#
_cell.length_a   1.000
_cell.length_b   1.000
_cell.length_c   1.000
_cell.angle_alpha   90.00
_cell.angle_beta   90.00
_cell.angle_gamma   90.00
#
_symmetry.space_group_name_H-M   'P 1'
#
loop_
_entity.id
_entity.type
_entity.pdbx_description
1 polymer ?
#
loop_
_entity_poly.entity_id
_entity_poly.type
_entity_poly.pdbx_seq_one_letter_code
_entity_poly.pdbx_strand_id
1 'polypeptide(L)'
;MFLSVFDMFKVGVGPSSSHTMGPMVAAARFLDLMRASPFEFSGLRGSLHGSLAFTGVGHATDRATILGLAGFTPDSYDHDKAEAALAAIADTRTVTPEGLPTLKFDPKADLLFDYDNTLPGHANGMILMATDAQGDVILRQVYYSIGGGFVLTEEELAEGRDSNDGAPVPYPFHTAAEMLEMANASGKTIADMKRANEVARGCADSFTKGTARIWEVMNNCIERGLATDGILPGGLKVRRRAKGIHDALMAERGMNLNAPHTINDWMSVYAMAVNEENAAGGQVVTAPTNGAAGTMPAVLRYYLDHGPRASESPIGGFLPTAPPLRGAHQEKPPAPGRRARVPGPGRVAPAAGAPPR
;
A
#
# COMPACT_ATOMS: atom_id res chain seq x y z
N MET A 1 -14.66 11.30 12.41
CA MET A 1 -13.75 11.66 11.29
C MET A 1 -14.28 11.04 10.00
N PHE A 2 -14.38 11.79 8.90
CA PHE A 2 -14.77 11.24 7.60
C PHE A 2 -13.54 10.70 6.87
N LEU A 3 -13.55 9.42 6.49
CA LEU A 3 -12.51 8.79 5.69
C LEU A 3 -12.94 8.77 4.22
N SER A 4 -12.18 9.42 3.34
CA SER A 4 -12.43 9.44 1.90
C SER A 4 -12.28 8.05 1.28
N VAL A 5 -12.99 7.80 0.18
CA VAL A 5 -12.77 6.61 -0.66
C VAL A 5 -11.32 6.57 -1.15
N PHE A 6 -10.75 7.73 -1.47
CA PHE A 6 -9.37 7.87 -1.96
C PHE A 6 -8.31 7.74 -0.84
N ASP A 7 -8.69 7.94 0.42
CA ASP A 7 -7.82 7.63 1.56
C ASP A 7 -7.78 6.14 1.85
N MET A 8 -8.90 5.46 1.63
CA MET A 8 -9.05 4.03 1.84
C MET A 8 -8.43 3.21 0.70
N PHE A 9 -8.71 3.60 -0.53
CA PHE A 9 -8.21 2.93 -1.74
C PHE A 9 -7.16 3.80 -2.40
N LYS A 10 -5.90 3.53 -2.09
CA LYS A 10 -4.76 4.22 -2.71
C LYS A 10 -4.05 3.31 -3.69
N VAL A 11 -3.70 3.86 -4.85
CA VAL A 11 -2.75 3.19 -5.73
C VAL A 11 -1.43 3.04 -4.99
N GLY A 12 -0.91 1.85 -4.98
CA GLY A 12 0.27 1.47 -4.21
C GLY A 12 1.16 0.50 -4.95
N VAL A 13 2.26 0.15 -4.31
CA VAL A 13 3.22 -0.84 -4.79
C VAL A 13 3.40 -1.90 -3.71
N GLY A 14 3.44 -3.17 -4.12
CA GLY A 14 3.70 -4.28 -3.22
C GLY A 14 5.15 -4.33 -2.73
N PRO A 15 5.39 -5.13 -1.70
CA PRO A 15 4.45 -6.00 -1.00
C PRO A 15 3.72 -5.33 0.19
N SER A 16 4.10 -4.13 0.63
CA SER A 16 3.61 -3.56 1.90
C SER A 16 3.22 -2.08 1.78
N SER A 17 2.07 -1.70 2.33
CA SER A 17 1.66 -0.30 2.38
C SER A 17 2.54 0.56 3.31
N SER A 18 3.08 -0.02 4.39
CA SER A 18 3.91 0.72 5.35
C SER A 18 5.41 0.59 5.08
N HIS A 19 5.88 -0.55 4.54
CA HIS A 19 7.31 -0.81 4.37
C HIS A 19 7.80 -0.64 2.92
N THR A 20 6.90 -0.56 1.95
CA THR A 20 7.23 -0.32 0.54
C THR A 20 6.67 1.01 0.07
N MET A 21 5.34 1.14 0.06
CA MET A 21 4.65 2.34 -0.41
C MET A 21 5.01 3.57 0.41
N GLY A 22 5.01 3.47 1.76
CA GLY A 22 5.37 4.57 2.65
C GLY A 22 6.76 5.14 2.39
N PRO A 23 7.83 4.34 2.38
CA PRO A 23 9.17 4.80 2.03
C PRO A 23 9.29 5.42 0.63
N MET A 24 8.60 4.90 -0.38
CA MET A 24 8.56 5.51 -1.72
C MET A 24 7.91 6.91 -1.67
N VAL A 25 6.79 7.05 -0.98
CA VAL A 25 6.10 8.34 -0.80
C VAL A 25 6.95 9.32 0.01
N ALA A 26 7.62 8.86 1.08
CA ALA A 26 8.52 9.69 1.87
C ALA A 26 9.67 10.24 1.02
N ALA A 27 10.28 9.39 0.18
CA ALA A 27 11.35 9.78 -0.72
C ALA A 27 10.87 10.79 -1.79
N ALA A 28 9.69 10.61 -2.36
CA ALA A 28 9.09 11.57 -3.29
C ALA A 28 8.83 12.94 -2.60
N ARG A 29 8.26 12.93 -1.38
CA ARG A 29 8.08 14.18 -0.58
C ARG A 29 9.41 14.86 -0.26
N PHE A 30 10.48 14.10 -0.03
CA PHE A 30 11.80 14.66 0.19
C PHE A 30 12.34 15.36 -1.07
N LEU A 31 12.14 14.80 -2.25
CA LEU A 31 12.48 15.47 -3.51
C LEU A 31 11.69 16.77 -3.70
N ASP A 32 10.41 16.82 -3.30
CA ASP A 32 9.62 18.06 -3.34
C ASP A 32 10.18 19.11 -2.39
N LEU A 33 10.60 18.70 -1.19
CA LEU A 33 11.28 19.59 -0.24
C LEU A 33 12.59 20.14 -0.81
N MET A 34 13.37 19.31 -1.51
CA MET A 34 14.59 19.75 -2.18
C MET A 34 14.31 20.77 -3.29
N ARG A 35 13.27 20.52 -4.13
CA ARG A 35 12.86 21.46 -5.19
C ARG A 35 12.43 22.82 -4.66
N ALA A 36 11.81 22.85 -3.47
CA ALA A 36 11.39 24.08 -2.80
C ALA A 36 12.54 24.80 -2.06
N SER A 37 13.68 24.16 -1.91
CA SER A 37 14.83 24.67 -1.17
C SER A 37 15.72 25.55 -2.06
N PRO A 38 16.36 26.61 -1.49
CA PRO A 38 17.31 27.44 -2.24
C PRO A 38 18.71 26.83 -2.36
N PHE A 39 18.96 25.65 -1.83
CA PHE A 39 20.29 25.04 -1.78
C PHE A 39 20.65 24.31 -3.07
N GLU A 40 21.95 24.24 -3.38
CA GLU A 40 22.49 23.39 -4.45
C GLU A 40 22.86 22.03 -3.86
N PHE A 41 22.30 20.98 -4.44
CA PHE A 41 22.51 19.60 -3.98
C PHE A 41 23.44 18.83 -4.92
N SER A 42 24.28 17.97 -4.36
CA SER A 42 25.21 17.13 -5.09
C SER A 42 25.07 15.64 -4.80
N GLY A 43 24.48 15.27 -3.67
CA GLY A 43 24.29 13.87 -3.29
C GLY A 43 23.12 13.65 -2.35
N LEU A 44 22.78 12.37 -2.18
CA LEU A 44 21.72 11.89 -1.30
C LEU A 44 22.25 10.84 -0.34
N ARG A 45 21.67 10.79 0.85
CA ARG A 45 21.83 9.70 1.82
C ARG A 45 20.52 9.39 2.50
N GLY A 46 20.37 8.17 3.00
CA GLY A 46 19.21 7.77 3.77
C GLY A 46 19.55 6.73 4.82
N SER A 47 18.73 6.67 5.86
CA SER A 47 18.77 5.59 6.83
C SER A 47 17.37 5.12 7.19
N LEU A 48 17.22 3.80 7.31
CA LEU A 48 16.00 3.10 7.68
C LEU A 48 16.14 2.63 9.12
N HIS A 49 15.13 2.86 9.95
CA HIS A 49 15.18 2.62 11.37
C HIS A 49 14.03 1.73 11.85
N GLY A 50 14.22 1.06 12.99
CA GLY A 50 13.21 0.26 13.64
C GLY A 50 12.67 -0.84 12.70
N SER A 51 11.36 -0.93 12.55
CA SER A 51 10.74 -1.97 11.71
C SER A 51 11.14 -1.86 10.23
N LEU A 52 11.37 -0.65 9.70
CA LEU A 52 11.86 -0.46 8.33
C LEU A 52 13.26 -1.04 8.12
N ALA A 53 14.11 -1.06 9.16
CA ALA A 53 15.40 -1.71 9.10
C ALA A 53 15.27 -3.24 9.26
N PHE A 54 14.63 -3.69 10.33
CA PHE A 54 14.60 -5.13 10.69
C PHE A 54 13.85 -6.01 9.69
N THR A 55 12.82 -5.49 9.04
CA THR A 55 12.00 -6.25 8.09
C THR A 55 12.10 -5.71 6.65
N GLY A 56 12.90 -4.66 6.45
CA GLY A 56 12.94 -3.89 5.20
C GLY A 56 13.37 -4.70 3.98
N VAL A 57 14.37 -5.56 4.12
CA VAL A 57 14.83 -6.42 3.00
C VAL A 57 13.69 -7.32 2.50
N GLY A 58 12.91 -7.92 3.42
CA GLY A 58 11.77 -8.78 3.07
C GLY A 58 10.59 -8.03 2.45
N HIS A 59 10.51 -6.71 2.66
CA HIS A 59 9.46 -5.84 2.13
C HIS A 59 9.95 -4.92 1.01
N ALA A 60 11.16 -5.14 0.50
CA ALA A 60 11.79 -4.31 -0.54
C ALA A 60 11.77 -2.80 -0.19
N THR A 61 12.01 -2.46 1.09
CA THR A 61 11.98 -1.07 1.60
C THR A 61 13.10 -0.24 0.98
N ASP A 62 14.29 -0.81 0.85
CA ASP A 62 15.43 -0.23 0.16
C ASP A 62 15.09 0.09 -1.29
N ARG A 63 14.60 -0.89 -2.02
CA ARG A 63 14.17 -0.75 -3.41
C ARG A 63 13.13 0.36 -3.58
N ALA A 64 12.12 0.41 -2.72
CA ALA A 64 11.08 1.42 -2.73
C ALA A 64 11.62 2.83 -2.45
N THR A 65 12.55 2.94 -1.50
CA THR A 65 13.23 4.21 -1.18
C THR A 65 14.06 4.70 -2.36
N ILE A 66 14.87 3.83 -2.97
CA ILE A 66 15.69 4.14 -4.14
C ILE A 66 14.81 4.64 -5.30
N LEU A 67 13.73 3.93 -5.59
CA LEU A 67 12.78 4.33 -6.64
C LEU A 67 12.12 5.67 -6.34
N GLY A 68 11.71 5.92 -5.09
CA GLY A 68 11.18 7.21 -4.68
C GLY A 68 12.18 8.34 -4.85
N LEU A 69 13.46 8.14 -4.51
CA LEU A 69 14.56 9.08 -4.75
C LEU A 69 14.87 9.27 -6.25
N ALA A 70 14.51 8.31 -7.09
CA ALA A 70 14.59 8.43 -8.54
C ALA A 70 13.35 9.13 -9.17
N GLY A 71 12.37 9.54 -8.35
CA GLY A 71 11.17 10.26 -8.78
C GLY A 71 9.96 9.36 -9.07
N PHE A 72 10.02 8.06 -8.81
CA PHE A 72 8.84 7.20 -8.89
C PHE A 72 7.88 7.47 -7.74
N THR A 73 6.59 7.46 -8.07
CA THR A 73 5.51 7.48 -7.09
C THR A 73 4.65 6.21 -7.28
N PRO A 74 3.85 5.81 -6.29
CA PRO A 74 2.95 4.67 -6.46
C PRO A 74 2.02 4.78 -7.67
N ASP A 75 1.54 5.99 -8.00
CA ASP A 75 0.67 6.24 -9.15
C ASP A 75 1.38 6.11 -10.49
N SER A 76 2.63 6.57 -10.57
CA SER A 76 3.45 6.53 -11.80
C SER A 76 4.25 5.23 -11.95
N TYR A 77 4.11 4.30 -11.00
CA TYR A 77 4.89 3.08 -10.98
C TYR A 77 4.59 2.19 -12.20
N ASP A 78 5.65 1.84 -12.89
CA ASP A 78 5.70 0.86 -13.97
C ASP A 78 6.83 -0.13 -13.66
N HIS A 79 6.52 -1.41 -13.65
CA HIS A 79 7.45 -2.44 -13.20
C HIS A 79 8.72 -2.48 -14.05
N ASP A 80 8.59 -2.46 -15.38
CA ASP A 80 9.73 -2.60 -16.29
C ASP A 80 10.65 -1.38 -16.24
N LYS A 81 10.06 -0.18 -16.15
CA LYS A 81 10.81 1.06 -15.96
C LYS A 81 11.52 1.11 -14.61
N ALA A 82 10.86 0.59 -13.56
CA ALA A 82 11.44 0.54 -12.21
C ALA A 82 12.64 -0.41 -12.17
N GLU A 83 12.56 -1.59 -12.78
CA GLU A 83 13.70 -2.52 -12.88
C GLU A 83 14.87 -1.91 -13.65
N ALA A 84 14.59 -1.29 -14.79
CA ALA A 84 15.61 -0.61 -15.59
C ALA A 84 16.27 0.54 -14.81
N ALA A 85 15.49 1.34 -14.07
CA ALA A 85 16.00 2.43 -13.25
C ALA A 85 16.90 1.92 -12.11
N LEU A 86 16.50 0.87 -11.40
CA LEU A 86 17.30 0.27 -10.34
C LEU A 86 18.63 -0.29 -10.87
N ALA A 87 18.60 -0.96 -12.01
CA ALA A 87 19.82 -1.46 -12.66
C ALA A 87 20.76 -0.30 -13.04
N ALA A 88 20.22 0.76 -13.65
CA ALA A 88 20.99 1.94 -14.02
C ALA A 88 21.62 2.64 -12.80
N ILE A 89 20.84 2.82 -11.71
CA ILE A 89 21.32 3.45 -10.46
C ILE A 89 22.42 2.60 -9.81
N ALA A 90 22.28 1.28 -9.80
CA ALA A 90 23.30 0.38 -9.26
C ALA A 90 24.63 0.46 -10.02
N ASP A 91 24.59 0.72 -11.34
CA ASP A 91 25.78 0.86 -12.19
C ASP A 91 26.38 2.27 -12.09
N THR A 92 25.56 3.31 -12.25
CA THR A 92 26.02 4.70 -12.31
C THR A 92 26.26 5.32 -10.93
N ARG A 93 25.65 4.78 -9.88
CA ARG A 93 25.63 5.34 -8.51
C ARG A 93 25.14 6.80 -8.48
N THR A 94 24.16 7.07 -9.30
CA THR A 94 23.53 8.39 -9.39
C THR A 94 22.04 8.25 -9.59
N VAL A 95 21.29 9.26 -9.16
CA VAL A 95 19.87 9.46 -9.47
C VAL A 95 19.68 10.83 -10.13
N THR A 96 18.76 10.91 -11.08
CA THR A 96 18.44 12.15 -11.80
C THR A 96 16.93 12.38 -11.77
N PRO A 97 16.38 12.79 -10.61
CA PRO A 97 14.95 13.06 -10.51
C PRO A 97 14.59 14.33 -11.28
N GLU A 98 13.40 14.35 -11.84
CA GLU A 98 12.90 15.50 -12.60
C GLU A 98 12.97 16.80 -11.77
N GLY A 99 13.46 17.87 -12.37
CA GLY A 99 13.59 19.18 -11.73
C GLY A 99 14.73 19.31 -10.72
N LEU A 100 15.60 18.32 -10.61
CA LEU A 100 16.82 18.34 -9.79
C LEU A 100 18.05 17.96 -10.62
N PRO A 101 19.26 18.34 -10.20
CA PRO A 101 20.49 17.92 -10.87
C PRO A 101 20.70 16.40 -10.71
N THR A 102 21.68 15.85 -11.43
CA THR A 102 22.17 14.50 -11.17
C THR A 102 22.85 14.46 -9.81
N LEU A 103 22.35 13.61 -8.91
CA LEU A 103 22.81 13.48 -7.53
C LEU A 103 23.58 12.18 -7.34
N LYS A 104 24.70 12.23 -6.63
CA LYS A 104 25.46 11.05 -6.22
C LYS A 104 24.62 10.24 -5.23
N PHE A 105 24.52 8.94 -5.48
CA PHE A 105 23.79 8.02 -4.60
C PHE A 105 24.23 6.59 -4.89
N ASP A 106 25.07 6.02 -4.03
CA ASP A 106 25.37 4.59 -4.07
C ASP A 106 24.38 3.83 -3.18
N PRO A 107 23.47 3.03 -3.73
CA PRO A 107 22.47 2.29 -2.94
C PRO A 107 23.06 1.47 -1.78
N LYS A 108 24.31 1.01 -1.90
CA LYS A 108 24.97 0.17 -0.89
C LYS A 108 25.65 0.95 0.21
N ALA A 109 26.09 2.18 -0.09
CA ALA A 109 26.84 3.02 0.84
C ALA A 109 25.97 4.12 1.45
N ASP A 110 25.04 4.67 0.66
CA ASP A 110 24.27 5.86 1.02
C ASP A 110 22.86 5.55 1.53
N LEU A 111 22.38 4.29 1.47
CA LEU A 111 21.13 3.85 2.11
C LEU A 111 21.43 2.79 3.18
N LEU A 112 21.35 3.19 4.44
CA LEU A 112 21.73 2.36 5.56
C LEU A 112 20.50 1.74 6.24
N PHE A 113 20.60 0.47 6.60
CA PHE A 113 19.70 -0.17 7.55
C PHE A 113 20.29 -0.01 8.95
N ASP A 114 19.75 0.93 9.73
CA ASP A 114 20.20 1.20 11.09
C ASP A 114 19.42 0.31 12.08
N TYR A 115 20.07 -0.76 12.52
CA TYR A 115 19.51 -1.73 13.48
C TYR A 115 19.68 -1.30 14.95
N ASP A 116 20.56 -0.35 15.22
CA ASP A 116 20.94 0.03 16.57
C ASP A 116 20.09 1.18 17.12
N ASN A 117 19.64 2.08 16.23
CA ASN A 117 18.90 3.26 16.61
C ASN A 117 17.45 3.22 16.16
N THR A 118 16.53 3.39 17.09
CA THR A 118 15.11 3.59 16.81
C THR A 118 14.74 5.06 16.93
N LEU A 119 13.88 5.54 16.01
CA LEU A 119 13.39 6.92 16.10
C LEU A 119 12.20 7.00 17.05
N PRO A 120 12.06 8.09 17.82
CA PRO A 120 11.11 8.16 18.94
C PRO A 120 9.64 8.22 18.51
N GLY A 121 9.34 8.73 17.30
CA GLY A 121 7.96 8.99 16.89
C GLY A 121 7.15 7.74 16.52
N HIS A 122 7.73 6.86 15.73
CA HIS A 122 7.06 5.64 15.26
C HIS A 122 8.06 4.56 14.88
N ALA A 123 7.66 3.29 14.98
CA ALA A 123 8.51 2.15 14.66
C ALA A 123 8.98 2.07 13.19
N ASN A 124 8.25 2.70 12.27
CA ASN A 124 8.59 2.74 10.83
C ASN A 124 9.21 4.10 10.50
N GLY A 125 10.37 4.41 11.05
CA GLY A 125 11.06 5.67 10.82
C GLY A 125 12.14 5.59 9.76
N MET A 126 12.35 6.69 9.04
CA MET A 126 13.46 6.86 8.11
C MET A 126 13.96 8.31 8.11
N ILE A 127 15.23 8.48 7.81
CA ILE A 127 15.86 9.78 7.65
C ILE A 127 16.37 9.90 6.22
N LEU A 128 16.04 10.99 5.55
CA LEU A 128 16.58 11.34 4.25
C LEU A 128 17.40 12.62 4.36
N MET A 129 18.52 12.65 3.65
CA MET A 129 19.50 13.71 3.70
C MET A 129 19.99 14.06 2.30
N ALA A 130 20.16 15.34 2.03
CA ALA A 130 20.82 15.83 0.84
C ALA A 130 22.12 16.56 1.22
N THR A 131 23.15 16.36 0.40
CA THR A 131 24.50 16.86 0.65
C THR A 131 24.93 17.84 -0.43
N ASP A 132 25.86 18.72 -0.06
CA ASP A 132 26.59 19.58 -0.99
C ASP A 132 27.71 18.85 -1.74
N ALA A 133 28.53 19.60 -2.47
CA ALA A 133 29.68 19.07 -3.24
C ALA A 133 30.81 18.53 -2.34
N GLN A 134 30.91 18.99 -1.09
CA GLN A 134 31.88 18.56 -0.08
C GLN A 134 31.39 17.29 0.65
N GLY A 135 30.11 16.93 0.50
CA GLY A 135 29.47 15.80 1.17
C GLY A 135 28.87 16.16 2.54
N ASP A 136 28.83 17.45 2.87
CA ASP A 136 28.22 17.92 4.09
C ASP A 136 26.69 17.91 3.96
N VAL A 137 25.97 17.49 5.01
CA VAL A 137 24.50 17.43 5.03
C VAL A 137 23.93 18.84 5.17
N ILE A 138 23.24 19.31 4.13
CA ILE A 138 22.62 20.64 4.09
C ILE A 138 21.11 20.62 4.18
N LEU A 139 20.48 19.45 3.98
CA LEU A 139 19.06 19.23 4.19
C LEU A 139 18.86 17.86 4.82
N ARG A 140 18.05 17.79 5.88
CA ARG A 140 17.72 16.55 6.59
C ARG A 140 16.25 16.56 6.98
N GLN A 141 15.55 15.46 6.71
CA GLN A 141 14.16 15.30 7.12
C GLN A 141 13.91 13.88 7.67
N VAL A 142 13.17 13.81 8.77
CA VAL A 142 12.68 12.56 9.34
C VAL A 142 11.27 12.32 8.85
N TYR A 143 11.01 11.06 8.45
CA TYR A 143 9.69 10.61 8.03
C TYR A 143 9.28 9.36 8.81
N TYR A 144 7.99 9.24 9.05
CA TYR A 144 7.35 8.09 9.66
C TYR A 144 6.26 7.53 8.75
N SER A 145 6.37 6.25 8.39
CA SER A 145 5.33 5.55 7.64
C SER A 145 4.33 4.93 8.61
N ILE A 146 3.15 5.54 8.72
CA ILE A 146 2.13 5.15 9.70
C ILE A 146 1.12 4.10 9.17
N GLY A 147 1.35 3.55 7.97
CA GLY A 147 0.50 2.55 7.32
C GLY A 147 -0.46 3.14 6.29
N GLY A 148 -1.04 2.29 5.45
CA GLY A 148 -1.96 2.72 4.37
C GLY A 148 -1.35 3.70 3.35
N GLY A 149 -0.01 3.76 3.26
CA GLY A 149 0.70 4.73 2.43
C GLY A 149 0.68 6.17 2.97
N PHE A 150 0.27 6.35 4.24
CA PHE A 150 0.39 7.64 4.91
C PHE A 150 1.80 7.81 5.48
N VAL A 151 2.34 9.01 5.27
CA VAL A 151 3.66 9.41 5.73
C VAL A 151 3.55 10.75 6.42
N LEU A 152 4.13 10.86 7.60
CA LEU A 152 4.22 12.10 8.38
C LEU A 152 5.68 12.47 8.58
N THR A 153 5.98 13.77 8.64
CA THR A 153 7.26 14.27 9.15
C THR A 153 7.27 14.18 10.67
N GLU A 154 8.43 14.43 11.27
CA GLU A 154 8.55 14.48 12.74
C GLU A 154 7.69 15.60 13.32
N GLU A 155 7.63 16.74 12.66
CA GLU A 155 6.83 17.91 13.04
C GLU A 155 5.33 17.63 12.91
N GLU A 156 4.88 17.08 11.76
CA GLU A 156 3.49 16.71 11.52
C GLU A 156 2.99 15.70 12.56
N LEU A 157 3.85 14.74 12.94
CA LEU A 157 3.51 13.76 13.96
C LEU A 157 3.41 14.39 15.35
N ALA A 158 4.33 15.32 15.70
CA ALA A 158 4.32 16.02 16.98
C ALA A 158 3.13 16.96 17.14
N GLU A 159 2.68 17.58 16.06
CA GLU A 159 1.51 18.46 16.05
C GLU A 159 0.19 17.68 16.13
N GLY A 160 0.23 16.35 16.03
CA GLY A 160 -0.96 15.50 16.02
C GLY A 160 -1.86 15.81 14.81
N ARG A 161 -1.28 16.31 13.73
CA ARG A 161 -2.02 16.54 12.49
C ARG A 161 -2.51 15.20 11.96
N ASP A 162 -3.74 14.89 12.31
CA ASP A 162 -4.49 13.97 11.49
C ASP A 162 -4.63 14.61 10.10
N SER A 163 -4.14 13.90 9.08
CA SER A 163 -4.22 14.33 7.67
C SER A 163 -5.66 14.61 7.19
N ASN A 164 -6.62 14.66 8.10
CA ASN A 164 -8.04 14.65 7.84
C ASN A 164 -8.84 15.71 8.63
N ASP A 165 -8.23 16.82 9.05
CA ASP A 165 -8.96 18.01 9.53
C ASP A 165 -9.68 18.68 8.36
N GLY A 166 -10.69 17.98 7.85
CA GLY A 166 -11.46 18.40 6.69
C GLY A 166 -12.70 19.20 7.05
N ALA A 167 -13.17 19.95 6.06
CA ALA A 167 -14.45 20.65 6.10
C ALA A 167 -15.59 19.74 6.57
N PRO A 168 -16.61 20.27 7.27
CA PRO A 168 -17.76 19.50 7.70
C PRO A 168 -18.44 18.83 6.51
N VAL A 169 -18.83 17.56 6.68
CA VAL A 169 -19.51 16.77 5.65
C VAL A 169 -20.99 16.62 5.94
N PRO A 170 -21.86 16.48 4.91
CA PRO A 170 -23.30 16.36 5.11
C PRO A 170 -23.74 15.13 5.93
N TYR A 171 -22.99 14.03 5.85
CA TYR A 171 -23.32 12.77 6.51
C TYR A 171 -22.13 12.27 7.34
N PRO A 172 -21.82 12.92 8.47
CA PRO A 172 -20.76 12.48 9.37
C PRO A 172 -21.24 11.27 10.19
N PHE A 173 -20.45 10.19 10.22
CA PHE A 173 -20.72 9.04 11.09
C PHE A 173 -19.39 8.47 11.60
N HIS A 174 -19.42 7.92 12.81
CA HIS A 174 -18.30 7.30 13.47
C HIS A 174 -18.51 5.80 13.70
N THR A 175 -19.76 5.37 13.68
CA THR A 175 -20.15 3.99 13.89
C THR A 175 -21.04 3.47 12.76
N ALA A 176 -21.10 2.14 12.63
CA ALA A 176 -22.02 1.51 11.68
C ALA A 176 -23.49 1.78 12.03
N ALA A 177 -23.83 1.91 13.32
CA ALA A 177 -25.17 2.24 13.78
C ALA A 177 -25.58 3.63 13.30
N GLU A 178 -24.75 4.65 13.56
CA GLU A 178 -24.99 6.03 13.09
C GLU A 178 -25.16 6.09 11.57
N MET A 179 -24.31 5.35 10.82
CA MET A 179 -24.40 5.27 9.37
C MET A 179 -25.77 4.72 8.91
N LEU A 180 -26.27 3.65 9.55
CA LEU A 180 -27.54 3.05 9.21
C LEU A 180 -28.72 3.96 9.61
N GLU A 181 -28.66 4.63 10.78
CA GLU A 181 -29.63 5.62 11.20
C GLU A 181 -29.73 6.78 10.20
N MET A 182 -28.59 7.32 9.76
CA MET A 182 -28.56 8.38 8.74
C MET A 182 -29.14 7.92 7.41
N ALA A 183 -28.81 6.69 6.97
CA ALA A 183 -29.34 6.12 5.75
C ALA A 183 -30.88 6.03 5.81
N ASN A 184 -31.41 5.51 6.91
CA ASN A 184 -32.85 5.39 7.13
C ASN A 184 -33.55 6.78 7.22
N ALA A 185 -32.95 7.72 7.95
CA ALA A 185 -33.50 9.06 8.09
C ALA A 185 -33.51 9.88 6.80
N SER A 186 -32.45 9.71 5.96
CA SER A 186 -32.30 10.45 4.71
C SER A 186 -32.94 9.76 3.50
N GLY A 187 -33.31 8.49 3.60
CA GLY A 187 -33.75 7.66 2.47
C GLY A 187 -32.70 7.43 1.42
N LYS A 188 -31.42 7.69 1.74
CA LYS A 188 -30.25 7.53 0.82
C LYS A 188 -29.54 6.21 1.05
N THR A 189 -28.93 5.70 -0.03
CA THR A 189 -27.98 4.58 0.10
C THR A 189 -26.69 5.04 0.76
N ILE A 190 -25.93 4.10 1.32
CA ILE A 190 -24.61 4.37 1.88
C ILE A 190 -23.69 4.98 0.81
N ALA A 191 -23.76 4.48 -0.43
CA ALA A 191 -23.02 5.02 -1.56
C ALA A 191 -23.36 6.49 -1.85
N ASP A 192 -24.63 6.85 -1.81
CA ASP A 192 -25.09 8.23 -2.04
C ASP A 192 -24.63 9.18 -0.93
N MET A 193 -24.69 8.74 0.33
CA MET A 193 -24.19 9.53 1.47
C MET A 193 -22.69 9.75 1.37
N LYS A 194 -21.93 8.69 1.06
CA LYS A 194 -20.47 8.81 0.85
C LYS A 194 -20.14 9.73 -0.31
N ARG A 195 -20.83 9.58 -1.42
CA ARG A 195 -20.64 10.46 -2.59
C ARG A 195 -20.94 11.92 -2.24
N ALA A 196 -22.02 12.18 -1.48
CA ALA A 196 -22.31 13.54 -1.02
C ALA A 196 -21.21 14.12 -0.13
N ASN A 197 -20.61 13.31 0.74
CA ASN A 197 -19.49 13.72 1.56
C ASN A 197 -18.24 14.04 0.71
N GLU A 198 -17.92 13.21 -0.30
CA GLU A 198 -16.80 13.47 -1.22
C GLU A 198 -17.00 14.76 -2.01
N VAL A 199 -18.22 14.97 -2.52
CA VAL A 199 -18.59 16.19 -3.25
C VAL A 199 -18.44 17.43 -2.37
N ALA A 200 -18.87 17.38 -1.11
CA ALA A 200 -18.72 18.48 -0.16
C ALA A 200 -17.25 18.82 0.14
N ARG A 201 -16.35 17.86 -0.02
CA ARG A 201 -14.89 18.05 0.11
C ARG A 201 -14.19 18.50 -1.18
N GLY A 202 -14.95 18.84 -2.21
CA GLY A 202 -14.40 19.35 -3.48
C GLY A 202 -14.07 18.27 -4.51
N CYS A 203 -14.45 17.00 -4.26
CA CYS A 203 -14.15 15.90 -5.20
C CYS A 203 -15.27 15.68 -6.25
N ALA A 204 -16.17 16.64 -6.47
CA ALA A 204 -17.32 16.46 -7.37
C ALA A 204 -16.92 15.99 -8.79
N ASP A 205 -16.01 16.71 -9.42
CA ASP A 205 -15.57 16.44 -10.80
C ASP A 205 -14.58 15.28 -10.91
N SER A 206 -13.82 15.04 -9.85
CA SER A 206 -12.77 14.00 -9.82
C SER A 206 -13.28 12.65 -9.32
N PHE A 207 -14.43 12.59 -8.66
CA PHE A 207 -14.95 11.37 -8.02
C PHE A 207 -15.10 10.21 -9.01
N THR A 208 -15.79 10.44 -10.13
CA THR A 208 -16.03 9.41 -11.15
C THR A 208 -14.72 8.98 -11.82
N LYS A 209 -13.85 9.94 -12.15
CA LYS A 209 -12.54 9.65 -12.75
C LYS A 209 -11.63 8.90 -11.77
N GLY A 210 -11.61 9.32 -10.50
CA GLY A 210 -10.80 8.70 -9.47
C GLY A 210 -11.22 7.27 -9.15
N THR A 211 -12.53 6.99 -9.03
CA THR A 211 -13.04 5.63 -8.82
C THR A 211 -12.81 4.74 -10.03
N ALA A 212 -12.93 5.28 -11.24
CA ALA A 212 -12.60 4.55 -12.48
C ALA A 212 -11.09 4.20 -12.53
N ARG A 213 -10.22 5.14 -12.14
CA ARG A 213 -8.77 4.88 -12.05
C ARG A 213 -8.43 3.81 -11.03
N ILE A 214 -9.05 3.84 -9.85
CA ILE A 214 -8.87 2.79 -8.84
C ILE A 214 -9.23 1.43 -9.41
N TRP A 215 -10.38 1.32 -10.08
CA TRP A 215 -10.80 0.07 -10.70
C TRP A 215 -9.86 -0.37 -11.82
N GLU A 216 -9.43 0.54 -12.67
CA GLU A 216 -8.45 0.24 -13.73
C GLU A 216 -7.19 -0.41 -13.16
N VAL A 217 -6.62 0.15 -12.10
CA VAL A 217 -5.43 -0.42 -11.44
C VAL A 217 -5.73 -1.77 -10.83
N MET A 218 -6.87 -1.93 -10.15
CA MET A 218 -7.32 -3.21 -9.59
C MET A 218 -7.45 -4.28 -10.68
N ASN A 219 -8.10 -3.94 -11.78
CA ASN A 219 -8.32 -4.85 -12.89
C ASN A 219 -7.02 -5.24 -13.60
N ASN A 220 -6.15 -4.26 -13.88
CA ASN A 220 -4.84 -4.51 -14.47
C ASN A 220 -3.96 -5.40 -13.58
N CYS A 221 -4.06 -5.24 -12.26
CA CYS A 221 -3.38 -6.11 -11.31
C CYS A 221 -3.88 -7.57 -11.42
N ILE A 222 -5.20 -7.78 -11.50
CA ILE A 222 -5.78 -9.12 -11.71
C ILE A 222 -5.29 -9.72 -13.01
N GLU A 223 -5.41 -8.98 -14.13
CA GLU A 223 -5.01 -9.47 -15.46
C GLU A 223 -3.55 -9.92 -15.49
N ARG A 224 -2.65 -9.10 -14.92
CA ARG A 224 -1.24 -9.46 -14.83
C ARG A 224 -1.00 -10.70 -14.00
N GLY A 225 -1.65 -10.81 -12.82
CA GLY A 225 -1.52 -11.97 -11.95
C GLY A 225 -2.05 -13.26 -12.59
N LEU A 226 -3.11 -13.17 -13.39
CA LEU A 226 -3.66 -14.31 -14.15
C LEU A 226 -2.80 -14.71 -15.36
N ALA A 227 -2.03 -13.77 -15.91
CA ALA A 227 -1.16 -14.03 -17.07
C ALA A 227 0.24 -14.50 -16.67
N THR A 228 0.71 -14.17 -15.45
CA THR A 228 2.10 -14.37 -15.04
C THR A 228 2.30 -15.69 -14.30
N ASP A 229 3.30 -16.45 -14.71
CA ASP A 229 3.76 -17.68 -14.04
C ASP A 229 5.13 -17.46 -13.37
N GLY A 230 5.65 -18.47 -12.72
CA GLY A 230 7.01 -18.48 -12.16
C GLY A 230 7.05 -18.55 -10.64
N ILE A 231 8.15 -18.02 -10.07
CA ILE A 231 8.45 -18.04 -8.64
C ILE A 231 8.42 -16.61 -8.12
N LEU A 232 7.70 -16.39 -7.00
CA LEU A 232 7.65 -15.10 -6.32
C LEU A 232 9.02 -14.74 -5.72
N PRO A 233 9.36 -13.44 -5.63
CA PRO A 233 10.58 -12.99 -4.96
C PRO A 233 10.65 -13.49 -3.51
N GLY A 234 11.88 -13.59 -2.98
CA GLY A 234 12.14 -13.99 -1.60
C GLY A 234 12.70 -15.40 -1.45
N GLY A 235 13.16 -15.71 -0.24
CA GLY A 235 13.89 -16.95 0.07
C GLY A 235 13.05 -18.24 0.05
N LEU A 236 11.71 -18.12 0.15
CA LEU A 236 10.81 -19.27 0.25
C LEU A 236 10.52 -19.95 -1.09
N LYS A 237 10.91 -19.36 -2.22
CA LYS A 237 10.68 -19.88 -3.58
C LYS A 237 9.21 -20.28 -3.85
N VAL A 238 8.28 -19.44 -3.40
CA VAL A 238 6.84 -19.69 -3.56
C VAL A 238 6.47 -19.62 -5.03
N ARG A 239 5.83 -20.68 -5.53
CA ARG A 239 5.38 -20.74 -6.92
C ARG A 239 4.06 -19.98 -7.08
N ARG A 240 3.93 -19.21 -8.18
CA ARG A 240 2.65 -18.62 -8.58
C ARG A 240 1.66 -19.71 -8.96
N ARG A 241 0.40 -19.55 -8.59
CA ARG A 241 -0.68 -20.52 -8.77
C ARG A 241 -1.88 -19.97 -9.53
N ALA A 242 -2.08 -18.64 -9.48
CA ALA A 242 -3.26 -17.99 -10.03
C ALA A 242 -3.47 -18.35 -11.51
N LYS A 243 -2.42 -18.26 -12.32
CA LYS A 243 -2.47 -18.59 -13.75
C LYS A 243 -2.95 -20.04 -13.99
N GLY A 244 -2.34 -21.02 -13.33
CA GLY A 244 -2.69 -22.44 -13.54
C GLY A 244 -4.12 -22.77 -13.11
N ILE A 245 -4.61 -22.17 -12.01
CA ILE A 245 -5.99 -22.32 -11.56
C ILE A 245 -6.95 -21.66 -12.54
N HIS A 246 -6.63 -20.45 -13.00
CA HIS A 246 -7.43 -19.73 -13.99
C HIS A 246 -7.56 -20.51 -15.31
N ASP A 247 -6.44 -21.03 -15.82
CA ASP A 247 -6.43 -21.80 -17.06
C ASP A 247 -7.32 -23.06 -16.93
N ALA A 248 -7.31 -23.73 -15.76
CA ALA A 248 -8.18 -24.87 -15.48
C ALA A 248 -9.67 -24.45 -15.44
N LEU A 249 -10.01 -23.37 -14.74
CA LEU A 249 -11.37 -22.84 -14.68
C LEU A 249 -11.90 -22.41 -16.06
N MET A 250 -11.04 -21.83 -16.90
CA MET A 250 -11.39 -21.47 -18.27
C MET A 250 -11.65 -22.70 -19.14
N ALA A 251 -10.89 -23.77 -18.97
CA ALA A 251 -11.13 -25.03 -19.67
C ALA A 251 -12.48 -25.69 -19.28
N GLU A 252 -12.91 -25.55 -18.03
CA GLU A 252 -14.19 -26.06 -17.53
C GLU A 252 -15.39 -25.22 -17.99
N ARG A 253 -15.20 -23.93 -18.32
CA ARG A 253 -16.29 -22.99 -18.65
C ARG A 253 -17.16 -23.42 -19.84
N GLY A 254 -16.67 -24.31 -20.71
CA GLY A 254 -17.40 -24.88 -21.83
C GLY A 254 -18.12 -26.21 -21.54
N MET A 255 -17.94 -26.74 -20.33
CA MET A 255 -18.55 -28.01 -19.93
C MET A 255 -19.88 -27.78 -19.20
N ASN A 256 -20.91 -28.59 -19.50
CA ASN A 256 -22.22 -28.49 -18.83
C ASN A 256 -22.20 -28.94 -17.34
N LEU A 257 -21.03 -28.97 -16.72
CA LEU A 257 -20.82 -29.39 -15.33
C LEU A 257 -20.45 -28.14 -14.51
N ASN A 258 -21.44 -27.51 -13.89
CA ASN A 258 -21.19 -26.43 -12.88
C ASN A 258 -21.14 -27.07 -11.49
N ALA A 259 -19.93 -27.30 -10.99
CA ALA A 259 -19.76 -27.70 -9.60
C ALA A 259 -20.13 -26.54 -8.67
N PRO A 260 -20.83 -26.78 -7.54
CA PRO A 260 -21.26 -25.67 -6.63
C PRO A 260 -20.12 -24.81 -6.09
N HIS A 261 -18.89 -25.32 -6.03
CA HIS A 261 -17.70 -24.61 -5.53
C HIS A 261 -17.06 -23.66 -6.56
N THR A 262 -17.42 -23.76 -7.83
CA THR A 262 -16.82 -22.96 -8.93
C THR A 262 -16.89 -21.45 -8.68
N ILE A 263 -17.93 -20.96 -7.99
CA ILE A 263 -18.06 -19.57 -7.60
C ILE A 263 -16.91 -19.15 -6.67
N ASN A 264 -16.62 -19.96 -5.67
CA ASN A 264 -15.53 -19.70 -4.72
C ASN A 264 -14.17 -19.77 -5.41
N ASP A 265 -14.00 -20.65 -6.36
CA ASP A 265 -12.75 -20.81 -7.10
C ASP A 265 -12.46 -19.58 -7.96
N TRP A 266 -13.48 -19.03 -8.65
CA TRP A 266 -13.34 -17.77 -9.40
C TRP A 266 -12.98 -16.58 -8.51
N MET A 267 -13.65 -16.38 -7.38
CA MET A 267 -13.30 -15.32 -6.45
C MET A 267 -11.91 -15.52 -5.86
N SER A 268 -11.57 -16.77 -5.54
CA SER A 268 -10.26 -17.11 -4.96
C SER A 268 -9.12 -16.88 -5.94
N VAL A 269 -9.28 -17.22 -7.22
CA VAL A 269 -8.22 -17.03 -8.21
C VAL A 269 -7.97 -15.56 -8.50
N TYR A 270 -9.01 -14.72 -8.54
CA TYR A 270 -8.84 -13.27 -8.67
C TYR A 270 -8.12 -12.65 -7.46
N ALA A 271 -8.50 -13.05 -6.24
CA ALA A 271 -7.83 -12.60 -5.03
C ALA A 271 -6.37 -13.07 -4.98
N MET A 272 -6.10 -14.30 -5.41
CA MET A 272 -4.77 -14.89 -5.49
C MET A 272 -3.90 -14.15 -6.51
N ALA A 273 -4.44 -13.81 -7.68
CA ALA A 273 -3.76 -13.03 -8.71
C ALA A 273 -3.25 -11.69 -8.16
N VAL A 274 -4.11 -10.95 -7.44
CA VAL A 274 -3.71 -9.70 -6.79
C VAL A 274 -2.65 -9.93 -5.70
N ASN A 275 -2.79 -10.97 -4.88
CA ASN A 275 -1.81 -11.26 -3.83
C ASN A 275 -0.44 -11.66 -4.39
N GLU A 276 -0.41 -12.39 -5.49
CA GLU A 276 0.83 -12.77 -6.16
C GLU A 276 1.51 -11.55 -6.81
N GLU A 277 0.75 -10.65 -7.42
CA GLU A 277 1.26 -9.37 -7.93
C GLU A 277 1.77 -8.48 -6.79
N ASN A 278 1.04 -8.41 -5.69
CA ASN A 278 1.50 -7.71 -4.50
C ASN A 278 2.84 -8.26 -3.98
N ALA A 279 2.96 -9.57 -3.86
CA ALA A 279 4.18 -10.22 -3.41
C ALA A 279 5.36 -10.04 -4.38
N ALA A 280 5.06 -9.89 -5.67
CA ALA A 280 6.06 -9.63 -6.71
C ALA A 280 6.51 -8.16 -6.80
N GLY A 281 5.96 -7.26 -5.98
CA GLY A 281 6.28 -5.83 -6.05
C GLY A 281 5.56 -5.09 -7.17
N GLY A 282 4.44 -5.63 -7.67
CA GLY A 282 3.61 -5.00 -8.68
C GLY A 282 2.78 -3.85 -8.14
N GLN A 283 2.17 -3.08 -9.06
CA GLN A 283 1.22 -2.04 -8.71
C GLN A 283 -0.10 -2.68 -8.24
N VAL A 284 -0.60 -2.24 -7.08
CA VAL A 284 -1.83 -2.71 -6.46
C VAL A 284 -2.65 -1.53 -5.92
N VAL A 285 -3.90 -1.78 -5.56
CA VAL A 285 -4.66 -0.80 -4.75
C VAL A 285 -4.69 -1.31 -3.31
N THR A 286 -4.08 -0.56 -2.39
CA THR A 286 -4.17 -0.88 -0.95
C THR A 286 -5.58 -0.66 -0.41
N ALA A 287 -6.00 -1.44 0.61
CA ALA A 287 -7.37 -1.38 1.13
C ALA A 287 -7.48 -1.69 2.65
N PRO A 288 -7.02 -0.82 3.54
CA PRO A 288 -5.86 0.06 3.65
C PRO A 288 -4.53 -0.68 3.84
N THR A 289 -4.52 -2.00 3.81
CA THR A 289 -3.30 -2.82 3.82
C THR A 289 -3.16 -3.58 2.51
N ASN A 290 -1.93 -3.80 2.07
CA ASN A 290 -1.68 -4.59 0.86
C ASN A 290 -2.10 -6.06 1.03
N GLY A 291 -2.02 -6.62 2.24
CA GLY A 291 -2.48 -7.99 2.50
C GLY A 291 -3.98 -8.22 2.25
N ALA A 292 -4.81 -7.18 2.36
CA ALA A 292 -6.24 -7.23 2.07
C ALA A 292 -6.61 -6.74 0.66
N ALA A 293 -5.64 -6.32 -0.14
CA ALA A 293 -5.84 -5.71 -1.45
C ALA A 293 -6.56 -6.61 -2.46
N GLY A 294 -6.45 -7.93 -2.30
CA GLY A 294 -7.08 -8.90 -3.21
C GLY A 294 -8.59 -9.07 -3.04
N THR A 295 -9.13 -8.78 -1.86
CA THR A 295 -10.54 -9.10 -1.54
C THR A 295 -11.52 -8.28 -2.36
N MET A 296 -11.36 -6.95 -2.36
CA MET A 296 -12.31 -6.04 -3.02
C MET A 296 -12.30 -6.17 -4.55
N PRO A 297 -11.14 -6.19 -5.21
CA PRO A 297 -11.11 -6.37 -6.65
C PRO A 297 -11.62 -7.75 -7.09
N ALA A 298 -11.39 -8.81 -6.31
CA ALA A 298 -11.89 -10.14 -6.63
C ALA A 298 -13.42 -10.20 -6.63
N VAL A 299 -14.08 -9.61 -5.62
CA VAL A 299 -15.56 -9.57 -5.55
C VAL A 299 -16.12 -8.73 -6.69
N LEU A 300 -15.53 -7.56 -6.96
CA LEU A 300 -15.99 -6.67 -8.03
C LEU A 300 -15.78 -7.33 -9.41
N ARG A 301 -14.62 -7.94 -9.65
CA ARG A 301 -14.34 -8.66 -10.90
C ARG A 301 -15.29 -9.83 -11.09
N TYR A 302 -15.52 -10.62 -10.04
CA TYR A 302 -16.50 -11.72 -10.10
C TYR A 302 -17.90 -11.22 -10.47
N TYR A 303 -18.35 -10.11 -9.85
CA TYR A 303 -19.64 -9.49 -10.16
C TYR A 303 -19.73 -9.06 -11.63
N LEU A 304 -18.67 -8.45 -12.17
CA LEU A 304 -18.64 -7.98 -13.57
C LEU A 304 -18.62 -9.13 -14.58
N ASP A 305 -17.90 -10.22 -14.28
CA ASP A 305 -17.73 -11.36 -15.21
C ASP A 305 -18.91 -12.32 -15.17
N HIS A 306 -19.63 -12.43 -14.04
CA HIS A 306 -20.62 -13.47 -13.79
C HIS A 306 -21.98 -12.93 -13.36
N GLY A 307 -22.09 -11.66 -13.05
CA GLY A 307 -23.35 -11.03 -12.61
C GLY A 307 -24.35 -10.88 -13.76
N PRO A 308 -25.64 -11.24 -13.57
CA PRO A 308 -26.65 -11.24 -14.63
C PRO A 308 -27.04 -9.84 -15.13
N ARG A 309 -26.62 -8.78 -14.46
CA ARG A 309 -26.89 -7.36 -14.78
C ARG A 309 -25.63 -6.51 -14.64
N ALA A 310 -24.46 -7.08 -14.91
CA ALA A 310 -23.22 -6.37 -14.82
C ALA A 310 -23.17 -5.26 -15.88
N SER A 311 -23.28 -4.02 -15.44
CA SER A 311 -22.98 -2.82 -16.23
C SER A 311 -21.85 -2.09 -15.52
N GLU A 312 -21.10 -1.23 -16.20
CA GLU A 312 -20.01 -0.44 -15.59
C GLU A 312 -20.47 0.53 -14.47
N SER A 313 -21.80 0.72 -14.33
CA SER A 313 -22.43 1.54 -13.28
C SER A 313 -22.16 1.08 -11.83
N PRO A 314 -21.92 -0.21 -11.51
CA PRO A 314 -21.69 -0.67 -10.15
C PRO A 314 -20.41 -0.16 -9.50
N ILE A 315 -19.37 0.19 -10.27
CA ILE A 315 -18.07 0.64 -9.74
C ILE A 315 -18.27 1.88 -8.87
N GLY A 316 -19.05 2.85 -9.36
CA GLY A 316 -19.36 4.09 -8.63
C GLY A 316 -20.21 3.91 -7.36
N GLY A 317 -20.91 2.77 -7.22
CA GLY A 317 -21.67 2.42 -6.03
C GLY A 317 -20.92 1.47 -5.09
N PHE A 318 -20.15 0.52 -5.63
CA PHE A 318 -19.46 -0.51 -4.87
C PHE A 318 -18.29 0.06 -4.06
N LEU A 319 -17.38 0.79 -4.71
CA LEU A 319 -16.22 1.36 -4.03
C LEU A 319 -16.59 2.33 -2.89
N PRO A 320 -17.59 3.23 -3.02
CA PRO A 320 -18.00 4.06 -1.89
C PRO A 320 -18.65 3.30 -0.75
N THR A 321 -19.31 2.15 -1.01
CA THR A 321 -20.01 1.38 0.02
C THR A 321 -19.07 0.58 0.93
N ALA A 322 -17.93 0.16 0.42
CA ALA A 322 -16.98 -0.71 1.12
C ALA A 322 -16.22 -0.01 2.29
N PRO A 323 -15.71 1.23 2.16
CA PRO A 323 -14.93 1.89 3.21
C PRO A 323 -15.67 2.12 4.55
N PRO A 324 -16.98 2.47 4.59
CA PRO A 324 -17.68 2.73 5.84
C PRO A 324 -17.64 1.57 6.83
N LEU A 325 -17.73 0.34 6.31
CA LEU A 325 -17.73 -0.87 7.14
C LEU A 325 -16.40 -1.08 7.87
N ARG A 326 -15.30 -0.57 7.31
CA ARG A 326 -13.96 -0.73 7.88
C ARG A 326 -13.57 0.43 8.80
N GLY A 327 -13.94 1.67 8.47
CA GLY A 327 -13.73 2.84 9.31
C GLY A 327 -14.39 2.67 10.68
N ALA A 328 -15.61 2.14 10.73
CA ALA A 328 -16.32 1.84 11.96
C ALA A 328 -15.62 0.81 12.87
N HIS A 329 -14.70 -0.03 12.33
CA HIS A 329 -13.92 -0.97 13.12
C HIS A 329 -12.55 -0.43 13.58
N GLN A 330 -12.02 0.60 12.95
CA GLN A 330 -10.70 1.16 13.28
C GLN A 330 -10.72 2.18 14.43
N GLU A 331 -11.88 2.73 14.79
CA GLU A 331 -12.01 3.75 15.83
C GLU A 331 -12.07 3.22 17.28
N LYS A 332 -11.73 1.95 17.54
CA LYS A 332 -11.41 1.58 18.91
C LYS A 332 -10.00 2.07 19.22
N PRO A 333 -9.83 3.09 20.08
CA PRO A 333 -8.50 3.43 20.55
C PRO A 333 -7.89 2.18 21.19
N PRO A 334 -6.58 1.93 21.02
CA PRO A 334 -5.93 0.86 21.76
C PRO A 334 -6.15 1.11 23.24
N ALA A 335 -6.71 0.12 23.94
CA ALA A 335 -6.94 0.22 25.37
C ALA A 335 -5.63 0.63 26.03
N PRO A 336 -5.58 1.70 26.86
CA PRO A 336 -4.35 2.13 27.49
C PRO A 336 -3.84 0.99 28.37
N GLY A 337 -2.64 0.49 28.07
CA GLY A 337 -1.91 -0.39 29.00
C GLY A 337 -1.69 -1.85 28.61
N ARG A 338 -2.02 -2.33 27.41
CA ARG A 338 -1.51 -3.64 26.98
C ARG A 338 -0.30 -3.47 26.06
N ARG A 339 0.90 -3.48 26.64
CA ARG A 339 2.12 -3.81 25.91
C ARG A 339 1.89 -5.17 25.24
N ALA A 340 1.93 -5.21 23.90
CA ALA A 340 1.97 -6.47 23.16
C ALA A 340 3.18 -7.25 23.68
N ARG A 341 2.94 -8.34 24.42
CA ARG A 341 3.99 -9.33 24.68
C ARG A 341 4.27 -9.99 23.33
N VAL A 342 5.39 -9.67 22.75
CA VAL A 342 5.99 -10.48 21.70
C VAL A 342 6.17 -11.87 22.32
N PRO A 343 5.61 -12.96 21.76
CA PRO A 343 5.91 -14.30 22.23
C PRO A 343 7.41 -14.51 22.01
N GLY A 344 8.16 -14.63 23.10
CA GLY A 344 9.54 -15.05 23.03
C GLY A 344 9.64 -16.44 22.38
N PRO A 345 10.79 -16.79 21.76
CA PRO A 345 10.99 -18.08 21.14
C PRO A 345 10.72 -19.17 22.19
N GLY A 346 9.72 -20.00 21.88
CA GLY A 346 9.32 -21.11 22.75
C GLY A 346 10.53 -21.99 23.05
N ARG A 347 10.90 -22.09 24.33
CA ARG A 347 11.80 -23.13 24.79
C ARG A 347 11.12 -24.48 24.53
N VAL A 348 11.66 -25.24 23.60
CA VAL A 348 11.34 -26.65 23.44
C VAL A 348 11.83 -27.34 24.70
N ALA A 349 10.91 -27.81 25.52
CA ALA A 349 11.25 -28.65 26.65
C ALA A 349 11.78 -30.00 26.13
N PRO A 350 12.89 -30.54 26.68
CA PRO A 350 13.34 -31.87 26.32
C PRO A 350 12.32 -32.91 26.78
N ALA A 351 11.96 -33.81 25.89
CA ALA A 351 11.13 -34.96 26.21
C ALA A 351 11.78 -35.81 27.31
N ALA A 352 11.07 -36.00 28.42
CA ALA A 352 11.46 -36.89 29.47
C ALA A 352 11.50 -38.33 28.96
N GLY A 353 12.66 -38.96 29.01
CA GLY A 353 12.87 -40.36 28.68
C GLY A 353 12.06 -41.29 29.58
N ALA A 354 11.44 -42.31 28.98
CA ALA A 354 10.86 -43.44 29.69
C ALA A 354 11.96 -44.36 30.24
N PRO A 355 11.77 -44.96 31.41
CA PRO A 355 12.76 -45.87 32.01
C PRO A 355 12.75 -47.25 31.32
N PRO A 356 13.87 -48.01 31.38
CA PRO A 356 13.99 -49.31 30.73
C PRO A 356 13.29 -50.42 31.51
N ARG A 357 12.70 -51.34 30.78
CA ARG A 357 12.58 -52.75 31.16
C ARG A 357 13.16 -53.62 30.08
#